data_4e8f323466736799587d6325585efb4b
#
_entry.id   4e8f323466736799587d6325585efb4b
#
_cell.length_a   1.000
_cell.length_b   1.000
_cell.length_c   1.000
_cell.angle_alpha   90.00
_cell.angle_beta   90.00
_cell.angle_gamma   90.00
#
_symmetry.space_group_name_H-M   'P 1'
#
loop_
_entity.id
_entity.type
_entity.pdbx_description
1 polymer ?
#
loop_
_entity_poly.entity_id
_entity_poly.type
_entity_poly.pdbx_seq_one_letter_code
_entity_poly.pdbx_strand_id
1 'polypeptide(L)'
;MRPWASIPLALLLCAAFSRADCAQDHRSNKNAGILVTDFTISGTQTISATELARMTGNLIGSCFDDDPEELGERIRALFQDRGYFTAEVKHVGFKPGDPLAIPKPVTMDADVAEGPLYKLAEITFVDNHAISTDRLRQAFPLKKGSIFSRTKVASGIDALRRLYGSRGFLDYNAVVDSEPSSNATMSLKLSIQEGPQYHMGKLEIVAAKEVADRLRLQWKLPEGAVYDYTYLDKYISANRDLLPSGFTRDRVQAGADCPHALVDLKLIIDAAEDKSPQPKNVACEKTKEDPK
;
A
#
# COMPACT_ATOMS: atom_id res chain seq x y z
N MET A 1 -10.80 -53.37 44.42
CA MET A 1 -9.86 -52.95 43.35
C MET A 1 -10.60 -51.93 42.48
N ARG A 2 -10.32 -50.67 42.68
CA ARG A 2 -10.86 -49.55 41.84
C ARG A 2 -9.74 -49.01 41.00
N PRO A 3 -9.91 -48.84 39.68
CA PRO A 3 -8.88 -48.19 38.87
C PRO A 3 -8.96 -46.68 38.97
N TRP A 4 -7.82 -46.06 39.08
CA TRP A 4 -7.59 -44.62 39.08
C TRP A 4 -7.96 -44.01 37.73
N ALA A 5 -8.82 -43.02 37.76
CA ALA A 5 -9.11 -42.15 36.62
C ALA A 5 -8.04 -41.07 36.53
N SER A 6 -7.30 -41.10 35.43
CA SER A 6 -6.32 -40.06 35.05
C SER A 6 -7.08 -38.83 34.54
N ILE A 7 -6.89 -37.71 35.24
CA ILE A 7 -7.40 -36.40 34.80
C ILE A 7 -6.36 -35.82 33.83
N PRO A 8 -6.76 -35.49 32.58
CA PRO A 8 -5.84 -34.77 31.69
C PRO A 8 -5.70 -33.31 32.18
N LEU A 9 -4.47 -32.95 32.45
CA LEU A 9 -4.04 -31.59 32.71
C LEU A 9 -4.22 -30.77 31.43
N ALA A 10 -5.33 -30.03 31.33
CA ALA A 10 -5.56 -29.07 30.27
C ALA A 10 -4.53 -27.93 30.45
N LEU A 11 -3.50 -27.93 29.62
CA LEU A 11 -2.60 -26.80 29.43
C LEU A 11 -3.45 -25.63 28.89
N LEU A 12 -3.82 -24.70 29.77
CA LEU A 12 -4.23 -23.35 29.40
C LEU A 12 -3.01 -22.67 28.77
N LEU A 13 -2.93 -22.73 27.42
CA LEU A 13 -2.13 -21.79 26.68
C LEU A 13 -2.79 -20.41 26.84
N CYS A 14 -2.35 -19.66 27.84
CA CYS A 14 -2.49 -18.21 27.82
C CYS A 14 -1.73 -17.73 26.57
N ALA A 15 -2.45 -17.45 25.50
CA ALA A 15 -1.95 -16.63 24.42
C ALA A 15 -1.61 -15.27 25.06
N ALA A 16 -0.36 -15.10 25.44
CA ALA A 16 0.20 -13.81 25.72
C ALA A 16 0.15 -13.04 24.39
N PHE A 17 -0.92 -12.27 24.20
CA PHE A 17 -0.89 -11.18 23.21
C PHE A 17 0.34 -10.36 23.60
N SER A 18 1.34 -10.38 22.73
CA SER A 18 2.49 -9.50 22.83
C SER A 18 1.94 -8.07 22.86
N ARG A 19 1.86 -7.49 24.07
CA ARG A 19 1.64 -6.05 24.20
C ARG A 19 2.75 -5.41 23.39
N ALA A 20 2.39 -4.62 22.38
CA ALA A 20 3.35 -3.85 21.65
C ALA A 20 4.26 -3.15 22.67
N ASP A 21 5.56 -3.35 22.55
CA ASP A 21 6.52 -2.81 23.50
C ASP A 21 6.71 -1.33 23.22
N CYS A 22 5.79 -0.51 23.74
CA CYS A 22 5.84 0.95 23.61
C CYS A 22 7.07 1.56 24.31
N ALA A 23 7.89 0.73 24.98
CA ALA A 23 9.03 1.20 25.77
C ALA A 23 10.35 1.29 24.99
N GLN A 24 10.46 0.72 23.79
CA GLN A 24 11.76 0.55 23.11
C GLN A 24 12.19 1.67 22.18
N ASP A 25 11.34 2.61 21.81
CA ASP A 25 11.75 3.67 20.86
C ASP A 25 11.91 5.05 21.52
N HIS A 26 12.82 5.13 22.50
CA HIS A 26 13.11 6.37 23.23
C HIS A 26 13.95 7.39 22.44
N ARG A 27 14.27 7.18 21.16
CA ARG A 27 15.30 8.03 20.51
C ARG A 27 14.76 9.17 19.65
N SER A 28 13.47 9.22 19.34
CA SER A 28 12.97 10.22 18.37
C SER A 28 11.66 10.93 18.69
N ASN A 29 10.85 10.53 19.71
CA ASN A 29 9.57 11.20 19.92
C ASN A 29 9.20 11.36 21.42
N LYS A 30 8.65 12.54 21.76
CA LYS A 30 8.21 12.90 23.12
C LYS A 30 7.05 12.04 23.66
N ASN A 31 6.39 11.28 22.80
CA ASN A 31 5.22 10.45 23.09
C ASN A 31 5.52 8.93 23.15
N ALA A 32 6.77 8.52 23.00
CA ALA A 32 7.17 7.14 23.13
C ALA A 32 6.80 6.60 24.52
N GLY A 33 6.06 5.48 24.55
CA GLY A 33 5.62 4.83 25.79
C GLY A 33 4.17 5.09 26.19
N ILE A 34 3.33 5.67 25.32
CA ILE A 34 1.91 5.85 25.55
C ILE A 34 1.12 4.71 24.89
N LEU A 35 0.30 4.02 25.69
CA LEU A 35 -0.59 2.95 25.24
C LEU A 35 -2.04 3.45 25.21
N VAL A 36 -2.68 3.39 24.04
CA VAL A 36 -4.11 3.68 23.91
C VAL A 36 -4.92 2.54 24.52
N THR A 37 -5.62 2.79 25.62
CA THR A 37 -6.43 1.79 26.33
C THR A 37 -7.90 1.85 25.96
N ASP A 38 -8.38 3.01 25.56
CA ASP A 38 -9.76 3.24 25.13
C ASP A 38 -9.82 4.40 24.15
N PHE A 39 -10.79 4.36 23.24
CA PHE A 39 -10.99 5.40 22.24
C PHE A 39 -12.49 5.62 21.97
N THR A 40 -12.94 6.86 22.08
CA THR A 40 -14.33 7.24 21.82
C THR A 40 -14.43 8.30 20.74
N ILE A 41 -15.46 8.18 19.88
CA ILE A 41 -15.81 9.21 18.88
C ILE A 41 -17.18 9.77 19.21
N SER A 42 -17.28 11.10 19.23
CA SER A 42 -18.53 11.86 19.38
C SER A 42 -18.83 12.68 18.14
N GLY A 43 -20.03 13.28 18.09
CA GLY A 43 -20.45 14.18 17.00
C GLY A 43 -21.00 13.47 15.74
N THR A 44 -20.99 12.15 15.72
CA THR A 44 -21.56 11.36 14.60
C THR A 44 -23.06 11.14 14.78
N GLN A 45 -23.83 11.15 13.69
CA GLN A 45 -25.28 10.98 13.69
C GLN A 45 -25.78 9.75 12.94
N THR A 46 -25.05 9.32 11.91
CA THR A 46 -25.50 8.25 11.01
C THR A 46 -24.71 6.95 11.18
N ILE A 47 -23.52 7.02 11.78
CA ILE A 47 -22.67 5.84 12.02
C ILE A 47 -23.03 5.22 13.37
N SER A 48 -23.35 3.92 13.36
CA SER A 48 -23.70 3.21 14.60
C SER A 48 -22.51 3.06 15.55
N ALA A 49 -22.76 2.96 16.85
CA ALA A 49 -21.71 2.72 17.86
C ALA A 49 -20.90 1.45 17.56
N THR A 50 -21.54 0.39 17.06
CA THR A 50 -20.85 -0.85 16.65
C THR A 50 -19.89 -0.60 15.49
N GLU A 51 -20.28 0.18 14.51
CA GLU A 51 -19.41 0.53 13.38
C GLU A 51 -18.27 1.44 13.82
N LEU A 52 -18.53 2.41 14.69
CA LEU A 52 -17.48 3.25 15.30
C LEU A 52 -16.46 2.41 16.04
N ALA A 53 -16.91 1.48 16.89
CA ALA A 53 -16.01 0.58 17.62
C ALA A 53 -15.16 -0.28 16.66
N ARG A 54 -15.74 -0.74 15.55
CA ARG A 54 -15.00 -1.47 14.50
C ARG A 54 -13.96 -0.59 13.79
N MET A 55 -14.30 0.67 13.53
CA MET A 55 -13.38 1.63 12.88
C MET A 55 -12.17 1.94 13.76
N THR A 56 -12.36 2.06 15.05
CA THR A 56 -11.32 2.47 16.01
C THR A 56 -10.60 1.29 16.66
N GLY A 57 -11.07 0.06 16.43
CA GLY A 57 -10.52 -1.14 17.07
C GLY A 57 -9.01 -1.34 16.88
N ASN A 58 -8.46 -0.87 15.79
CA ASN A 58 -7.02 -0.93 15.52
C ASN A 58 -6.21 0.13 16.29
N LEU A 59 -6.86 1.15 16.84
CA LEU A 59 -6.21 2.19 17.64
C LEU A 59 -6.05 1.75 19.09
N ILE A 60 -7.00 0.95 19.59
CA ILE A 60 -6.97 0.41 20.97
C ILE A 60 -5.88 -0.67 21.03
N GLY A 61 -5.00 -0.56 22.03
CA GLY A 61 -3.86 -1.46 22.22
C GLY A 61 -2.64 -1.07 21.36
N SER A 62 -2.71 -0.02 20.55
CA SER A 62 -1.55 0.51 19.83
C SER A 62 -0.73 1.45 20.71
N CYS A 63 0.56 1.55 20.38
CA CYS A 63 1.44 2.58 20.93
C CYS A 63 1.18 3.88 20.20
N PHE A 64 1.04 4.95 20.96
CA PHE A 64 0.87 6.28 20.38
C PHE A 64 2.22 6.98 20.34
N ASP A 65 2.69 7.22 19.15
CA ASP A 65 3.91 7.98 18.83
C ASP A 65 3.63 9.15 17.88
N ASP A 66 2.37 9.26 17.42
CA ASP A 66 1.93 10.29 16.49
C ASP A 66 1.56 11.57 17.26
N ASP A 67 1.66 12.70 16.61
CA ASP A 67 1.08 13.93 17.13
C ASP A 67 -0.46 13.94 16.98
N PRO A 68 -1.18 14.81 17.70
CA PRO A 68 -2.64 14.90 17.62
C PRO A 68 -3.16 15.22 16.23
N GLU A 69 -2.41 15.96 15.42
CA GLU A 69 -2.77 16.33 14.06
C GLU A 69 -2.72 15.11 13.14
N GLU A 70 -1.67 14.31 13.22
CA GLU A 70 -1.55 13.06 12.44
C GLU A 70 -2.65 12.07 12.81
N LEU A 71 -2.98 11.95 14.11
CA LEU A 71 -4.10 11.11 14.54
C LEU A 71 -5.44 11.63 14.00
N GLY A 72 -5.67 12.95 14.01
CA GLY A 72 -6.83 13.58 13.41
C GLY A 72 -6.99 13.20 11.93
N GLU A 73 -5.90 13.21 11.18
CA GLU A 73 -5.88 12.76 9.77
C GLU A 73 -6.18 11.26 9.62
N ARG A 74 -5.66 10.42 10.48
CA ARG A 74 -5.98 8.97 10.48
C ARG A 74 -7.46 8.73 10.75
N ILE A 75 -8.05 9.44 11.73
CA ILE A 75 -9.48 9.38 12.02
C ILE A 75 -10.29 9.86 10.82
N ARG A 76 -9.94 11.00 10.25
CA ARG A 76 -10.60 11.53 9.04
C ARG A 76 -10.56 10.52 7.90
N ALA A 77 -9.44 9.85 7.68
CA ALA A 77 -9.31 8.81 6.66
C ALA A 77 -10.28 7.63 6.87
N LEU A 78 -10.56 7.24 8.11
CA LEU A 78 -11.54 6.19 8.42
C LEU A 78 -12.95 6.58 7.97
N PHE A 79 -13.34 7.84 8.14
CA PHE A 79 -14.62 8.38 7.67
C PHE A 79 -14.66 8.49 6.15
N GLN A 80 -13.60 9.01 5.53
CA GLN A 80 -13.49 9.11 4.07
C GLN A 80 -13.55 7.74 3.38
N ASP A 81 -13.04 6.70 4.03
CA ASP A 81 -13.12 5.33 3.51
C ASP A 81 -14.55 4.77 3.49
N ARG A 82 -15.42 5.35 4.31
CA ARG A 82 -16.84 5.00 4.39
C ARG A 82 -17.76 5.94 3.61
N GLY A 83 -17.19 6.88 2.87
CA GLY A 83 -17.91 7.81 2.03
C GLY A 83 -18.20 9.17 2.66
N TYR A 84 -17.78 9.42 3.88
CA TYR A 84 -17.89 10.72 4.52
C TYR A 84 -16.67 11.58 4.16
N PHE A 85 -16.59 11.94 2.89
CA PHE A 85 -15.39 12.55 2.32
C PHE A 85 -15.06 13.92 2.93
N THR A 86 -16.08 14.68 3.31
CA THR A 86 -15.94 16.00 3.96
C THR A 86 -15.95 15.92 5.48
N ALA A 87 -15.72 14.71 6.05
CA ALA A 87 -15.61 14.57 7.49
C ALA A 87 -14.48 15.46 8.03
N GLU A 88 -14.78 16.15 9.13
CA GLU A 88 -13.88 17.06 9.81
C GLU A 88 -13.67 16.60 11.26
N VAL A 89 -12.43 16.41 11.66
CA VAL A 89 -12.06 16.14 13.05
C VAL A 89 -11.81 17.48 13.73
N LYS A 90 -12.73 17.88 14.60
CA LYS A 90 -12.70 19.19 15.28
C LYS A 90 -11.77 19.21 16.47
N HIS A 91 -11.64 18.06 17.14
CA HIS A 91 -10.85 17.94 18.34
C HIS A 91 -10.39 16.49 18.54
N VAL A 92 -9.17 16.34 19.07
CA VAL A 92 -8.63 15.08 19.59
C VAL A 92 -8.16 15.34 21.00
N GLY A 93 -8.79 14.66 21.96
CA GLY A 93 -8.49 14.76 23.39
C GLY A 93 -7.74 13.55 23.92
N PHE A 94 -6.91 13.80 24.96
CA PHE A 94 -6.14 12.77 25.64
C PHE A 94 -6.38 12.88 27.15
N LYS A 95 -6.75 11.75 27.77
CA LYS A 95 -6.88 11.64 29.22
C LYS A 95 -5.85 10.66 29.74
N PRO A 96 -4.76 11.12 30.39
CA PRO A 96 -3.77 10.24 30.97
C PRO A 96 -4.41 9.37 32.06
N GLY A 97 -4.06 8.08 32.07
CA GLY A 97 -4.39 7.16 33.15
C GLY A 97 -3.33 7.16 34.26
N ASP A 98 -3.01 5.99 34.81
CA ASP A 98 -2.04 5.86 35.89
C ASP A 98 -0.64 6.36 35.44
N PRO A 99 -0.10 7.44 36.07
CA PRO A 99 1.20 7.99 35.71
C PRO A 99 2.38 7.07 36.04
N LEU A 100 2.17 6.06 36.90
CA LEU A 100 3.20 5.09 37.32
C LEU A 100 3.21 3.84 36.44
N ALA A 101 2.19 3.64 35.59
CA ALA A 101 2.14 2.51 34.67
C ALA A 101 3.13 2.67 33.52
N ILE A 102 3.73 1.55 33.11
CA ILE A 102 4.63 1.46 31.94
C ILE A 102 4.14 0.32 31.04
N PRO A 103 3.76 0.58 29.79
CA PRO A 103 3.58 1.89 29.16
C PRO A 103 2.45 2.71 29.79
N LYS A 104 2.50 4.03 29.66
CA LYS A 104 1.48 4.94 30.23
C LYS A 104 0.15 4.73 29.51
N PRO A 105 -0.93 4.34 30.22
CA PRO A 105 -2.25 4.19 29.61
C PRO A 105 -2.86 5.57 29.30
N VAL A 106 -3.49 5.69 28.15
CA VAL A 106 -4.20 6.90 27.72
C VAL A 106 -5.56 6.52 27.17
N THR A 107 -6.60 7.17 27.63
CA THR A 107 -7.90 7.19 26.96
C THR A 107 -7.96 8.37 26.02
N MET A 108 -8.44 8.12 24.80
CA MET A 108 -8.54 9.13 23.75
C MET A 108 -10.00 9.38 23.41
N ASP A 109 -10.30 10.62 23.05
CA ASP A 109 -11.59 11.00 22.49
C ASP A 109 -11.40 11.92 21.27
N ALA A 110 -12.32 11.83 20.31
CA ALA A 110 -12.36 12.72 19.17
C ALA A 110 -13.78 13.24 18.93
N ASP A 111 -13.89 14.51 18.57
CA ASP A 111 -15.15 15.10 18.11
C ASP A 111 -15.11 15.25 16.58
N VAL A 112 -16.07 14.62 15.89
CA VAL A 112 -16.09 14.51 14.42
C VAL A 112 -17.42 15.00 13.86
N ALA A 113 -17.35 15.95 12.93
CA ALA A 113 -18.47 16.24 12.06
C ALA A 113 -18.38 15.34 10.83
N GLU A 114 -19.25 14.34 10.70
CA GLU A 114 -19.17 13.34 9.63
C GLU A 114 -19.48 13.88 8.24
N GLY A 115 -20.34 14.91 8.14
CA GLY A 115 -20.79 15.42 6.86
C GLY A 115 -21.71 14.46 6.12
N PRO A 116 -22.03 14.72 4.82
CA PRO A 116 -22.89 13.87 4.03
C PRO A 116 -22.15 12.60 3.52
N LEU A 117 -22.93 11.53 3.30
CA LEU A 117 -22.44 10.30 2.68
C LEU A 117 -22.36 10.47 1.16
N TYR A 118 -21.16 10.51 0.62
CA TYR A 118 -20.93 10.69 -0.82
C TYR A 118 -21.00 9.36 -1.59
N LYS A 119 -21.59 9.42 -2.79
CA LYS A 119 -21.57 8.35 -3.79
C LYS A 119 -20.84 8.81 -5.04
N LEU A 120 -20.20 7.88 -5.73
CA LEU A 120 -19.53 8.20 -6.98
C LEU A 120 -20.57 8.58 -8.06
N ALA A 121 -20.46 9.77 -8.63
CA ALA A 121 -21.23 10.20 -9.81
C ALA A 121 -20.63 9.62 -11.08
N GLU A 122 -19.34 9.89 -11.32
CA GLU A 122 -18.62 9.44 -12.51
C GLU A 122 -17.12 9.42 -12.28
N ILE A 123 -16.41 8.74 -13.18
CA ILE A 123 -14.96 8.81 -13.32
C ILE A 123 -14.64 9.17 -14.76
N THR A 124 -13.88 10.21 -14.95
CA THR A 124 -13.37 10.66 -16.25
C THR A 124 -11.87 10.38 -16.31
N PHE A 125 -11.41 9.79 -17.42
CA PHE A 125 -9.99 9.63 -17.72
C PHE A 125 -9.66 10.55 -18.89
N VAL A 126 -8.56 11.29 -18.80
CA VAL A 126 -8.09 12.19 -19.84
C VAL A 126 -6.61 11.89 -20.12
N ASP A 127 -6.17 12.17 -21.35
CA ASP A 127 -4.80 11.97 -21.84
C ASP A 127 -4.34 10.50 -21.84
N ASN A 128 -5.27 9.55 -21.86
CA ASN A 128 -5.01 8.12 -21.97
C ASN A 128 -5.01 7.68 -23.44
N HIS A 129 -3.85 7.58 -24.08
CA HIS A 129 -3.69 7.25 -25.50
C HIS A 129 -3.39 5.77 -25.73
N ALA A 130 -2.57 5.16 -24.89
CA ALA A 130 -2.12 3.78 -25.04
C ALA A 130 -3.15 2.74 -24.56
N ILE A 131 -4.02 3.12 -23.62
CA ILE A 131 -5.04 2.23 -23.05
C ILE A 131 -6.41 2.91 -23.13
N SER A 132 -7.38 2.22 -23.72
CA SER A 132 -8.73 2.77 -23.90
C SER A 132 -9.41 3.07 -22.56
N THR A 133 -10.24 4.12 -22.53
CA THR A 133 -11.04 4.52 -21.36
C THR A 133 -11.87 3.36 -20.81
N ASP A 134 -12.45 2.52 -21.65
CA ASP A 134 -13.23 1.36 -21.22
C ASP A 134 -12.38 0.35 -20.45
N ARG A 135 -11.13 0.13 -20.89
CA ARG A 135 -10.21 -0.77 -20.20
C ARG A 135 -9.77 -0.22 -18.84
N LEU A 136 -9.50 1.09 -18.75
CA LEU A 136 -9.23 1.79 -17.50
C LEU A 136 -10.42 1.70 -16.55
N ARG A 137 -11.63 1.93 -17.06
CA ARG A 137 -12.87 1.85 -16.30
C ARG A 137 -13.10 0.44 -15.72
N GLN A 138 -12.82 -0.60 -16.49
CA GLN A 138 -12.95 -1.99 -16.04
C GLN A 138 -11.95 -2.32 -14.92
N ALA A 139 -10.74 -1.78 -14.98
CA ALA A 139 -9.70 -2.01 -14.00
C ALA A 139 -9.96 -1.25 -12.68
N PHE A 140 -10.71 -0.14 -12.73
CA PHE A 140 -10.97 0.69 -11.55
C PHE A 140 -12.10 0.09 -10.69
N PRO A 141 -11.86 -0.18 -9.38
CA PRO A 141 -12.81 -0.93 -8.53
C PRO A 141 -14.05 -0.13 -8.15
N LEU A 142 -13.98 1.21 -8.18
CA LEU A 142 -15.09 2.09 -7.79
C LEU A 142 -16.07 2.25 -8.96
N LYS A 143 -17.35 1.98 -8.71
CA LYS A 143 -18.40 2.03 -9.74
C LYS A 143 -19.38 3.19 -9.48
N LYS A 144 -19.98 3.73 -10.54
CA LYS A 144 -21.03 4.76 -10.45
C LYS A 144 -22.13 4.34 -9.47
N GLY A 145 -22.52 5.25 -8.58
CA GLY A 145 -23.56 5.04 -7.56
C GLY A 145 -23.10 4.29 -6.31
N SER A 146 -21.88 3.70 -6.30
CA SER A 146 -21.32 3.10 -5.08
C SER A 146 -20.86 4.17 -4.09
N ILE A 147 -20.81 3.82 -2.80
CA ILE A 147 -20.25 4.69 -1.77
C ILE A 147 -18.80 5.04 -2.17
N PHE A 148 -18.50 6.34 -2.11
CA PHE A 148 -17.16 6.86 -2.39
C PHE A 148 -16.21 6.44 -1.28
N SER A 149 -15.11 5.79 -1.63
CA SER A 149 -14.13 5.27 -0.67
C SER A 149 -12.73 5.67 -1.09
N ARG A 150 -12.00 6.30 -0.18
CA ARG A 150 -10.60 6.69 -0.39
C ARG A 150 -9.72 5.47 -0.70
N THR A 151 -9.88 4.38 0.04
CA THR A 151 -9.14 3.13 -0.18
C THR A 151 -9.44 2.53 -1.55
N LYS A 152 -10.68 2.59 -2.04
CA LYS A 152 -11.01 2.12 -3.39
C LYS A 152 -10.42 3.01 -4.48
N VAL A 153 -10.34 4.32 -4.26
CA VAL A 153 -9.64 5.23 -5.19
C VAL A 153 -8.16 4.87 -5.25
N ALA A 154 -7.47 4.73 -4.10
CA ALA A 154 -6.07 4.33 -4.05
C ALA A 154 -5.83 2.97 -4.73
N SER A 155 -6.67 1.97 -4.42
CA SER A 155 -6.61 0.65 -5.08
C SER A 155 -6.83 0.74 -6.59
N GLY A 156 -7.67 1.68 -7.05
CA GLY A 156 -7.87 1.97 -8.47
C GLY A 156 -6.61 2.51 -9.13
N ILE A 157 -5.97 3.49 -8.52
CA ILE A 157 -4.71 4.05 -9.00
C ILE A 157 -3.63 2.96 -9.10
N ASP A 158 -3.53 2.08 -8.10
CA ASP A 158 -2.58 0.95 -8.12
C ASP A 158 -2.92 -0.08 -9.20
N ALA A 159 -4.21 -0.33 -9.44
CA ALA A 159 -4.64 -1.20 -10.53
C ALA A 159 -4.27 -0.62 -11.90
N LEU A 160 -4.43 0.69 -12.10
CA LEU A 160 -4.00 1.36 -13.31
C LEU A 160 -2.48 1.33 -13.45
N ARG A 161 -1.72 1.60 -12.38
CA ARG A 161 -0.25 1.50 -12.42
C ARG A 161 0.22 0.10 -12.86
N ARG A 162 -0.39 -0.95 -12.33
CA ARG A 162 -0.09 -2.33 -12.78
C ARG A 162 -0.48 -2.56 -14.24
N LEU A 163 -1.63 -2.02 -14.68
CA LEU A 163 -2.09 -2.16 -16.05
C LEU A 163 -1.16 -1.47 -17.04
N TYR A 164 -0.73 -0.24 -16.74
CA TYR A 164 0.23 0.49 -17.56
C TYR A 164 1.62 -0.16 -17.52
N GLY A 165 2.09 -0.55 -16.33
CA GLY A 165 3.37 -1.25 -16.17
C GLY A 165 3.43 -2.59 -16.90
N SER A 166 2.31 -3.33 -17.00
CA SER A 166 2.24 -4.56 -17.80
C SER A 166 2.37 -4.33 -19.33
N ARG A 167 2.31 -3.07 -19.75
CA ARG A 167 2.47 -2.63 -21.13
C ARG A 167 3.70 -1.76 -21.34
N GLY A 168 4.63 -1.78 -20.41
CA GLY A 168 5.90 -1.08 -20.51
C GLY A 168 5.88 0.40 -20.11
N PHE A 169 4.77 0.95 -19.68
CA PHE A 169 4.69 2.35 -19.25
C PHE A 169 5.10 2.47 -17.77
N LEU A 170 6.40 2.54 -17.51
CA LEU A 170 6.95 2.53 -16.14
C LEU A 170 6.85 3.90 -15.47
N ASP A 171 6.91 4.97 -16.26
CA ASP A 171 6.82 6.36 -15.79
C ASP A 171 5.36 6.83 -15.65
N TYR A 172 4.41 5.89 -15.78
CA TYR A 172 2.99 6.19 -15.60
C TYR A 172 2.75 6.94 -14.28
N ASN A 173 2.05 8.04 -14.39
CA ASN A 173 1.53 8.82 -13.28
C ASN A 173 0.07 9.21 -13.56
N ALA A 174 -0.71 9.40 -12.51
CA ALA A 174 -2.07 9.92 -12.61
C ALA A 174 -2.29 11.02 -11.55
N VAL A 175 -2.73 12.18 -12.01
CA VAL A 175 -3.22 13.23 -11.12
C VAL A 175 -4.72 13.03 -10.94
N VAL A 176 -5.15 12.96 -9.70
CA VAL A 176 -6.55 12.71 -9.33
C VAL A 176 -7.18 13.95 -8.76
N ASP A 177 -8.19 14.47 -9.44
CA ASP A 177 -9.04 15.55 -8.96
C ASP A 177 -10.39 14.98 -8.52
N SER A 178 -10.90 15.42 -7.38
CA SER A 178 -12.18 15.00 -6.85
C SER A 178 -13.05 16.22 -6.56
N GLU A 179 -14.25 16.24 -7.15
CA GLU A 179 -15.17 17.37 -7.04
C GLU A 179 -16.48 16.92 -6.36
N PRO A 180 -16.73 17.40 -5.12
CA PRO A 180 -17.98 17.15 -4.43
C PRO A 180 -19.10 18.01 -5.03
N SER A 181 -20.29 17.43 -5.11
CA SER A 181 -21.51 18.11 -5.56
C SER A 181 -22.48 18.31 -4.39
N SER A 182 -23.36 19.30 -4.51
CA SER A 182 -24.38 19.64 -3.50
C SER A 182 -25.37 18.52 -3.18
N ASN A 183 -25.53 17.53 -4.10
CA ASN A 183 -26.40 16.37 -3.91
C ASN A 183 -25.67 15.16 -3.30
N ALA A 184 -24.56 15.37 -2.59
CA ALA A 184 -23.74 14.35 -1.98
C ALA A 184 -23.23 13.30 -2.99
N THR A 185 -22.82 13.74 -4.16
CA THR A 185 -22.11 12.92 -5.13
C THR A 185 -20.71 13.46 -5.37
N MET A 186 -19.79 12.57 -5.78
CA MET A 186 -18.40 12.87 -6.04
C MET A 186 -18.06 12.50 -7.48
N SER A 187 -17.51 13.43 -8.24
CA SER A 187 -16.89 13.15 -9.54
C SER A 187 -15.39 13.01 -9.40
N LEU A 188 -14.83 12.04 -10.12
CA LEU A 188 -13.37 11.84 -10.21
C LEU A 188 -12.90 12.14 -11.61
N LYS A 189 -11.83 12.93 -11.73
CA LYS A 189 -11.08 13.12 -12.96
C LYS A 189 -9.66 12.61 -12.75
N LEU A 190 -9.22 11.69 -13.61
CA LEU A 190 -7.85 11.18 -13.63
C LEU A 190 -7.15 11.69 -14.89
N SER A 191 -6.21 12.60 -14.71
CA SER A 191 -5.32 13.08 -15.79
C SER A 191 -4.11 12.17 -15.86
N ILE A 192 -3.96 11.46 -16.97
CA ILE A 192 -2.98 10.40 -17.16
C ILE A 192 -1.73 10.95 -17.83
N GLN A 193 -0.58 10.67 -17.25
CA GLN A 193 0.74 10.87 -17.86
C GLN A 193 1.33 9.49 -18.12
N GLU A 194 1.31 9.03 -19.36
CA GLU A 194 1.70 7.66 -19.68
C GLU A 194 3.22 7.46 -19.67
N GLY A 195 3.98 8.48 -20.09
CA GLY A 195 5.42 8.37 -20.29
C GLY A 195 5.79 7.52 -21.53
N PRO A 196 7.08 7.23 -21.75
CA PRO A 196 7.52 6.37 -22.84
C PRO A 196 7.19 4.90 -22.56
N GLN A 197 7.04 4.12 -23.64
CA GLN A 197 6.91 2.67 -23.55
C GLN A 197 8.29 2.03 -23.48
N TYR A 198 8.60 1.36 -22.38
CA TYR A 198 9.86 0.66 -22.17
C TYR A 198 9.85 -0.74 -22.77
N HIS A 199 11.03 -1.16 -23.23
CA HIS A 199 11.28 -2.48 -23.77
C HIS A 199 12.32 -3.22 -22.92
N MET A 200 12.31 -4.54 -23.00
CA MET A 200 13.32 -5.36 -22.34
C MET A 200 14.69 -5.13 -22.98
N GLY A 201 15.66 -4.73 -22.19
CA GLY A 201 17.06 -4.68 -22.55
C GLY A 201 17.75 -6.01 -22.25
N LYS A 202 18.86 -5.97 -21.54
CA LYS A 202 19.67 -7.16 -21.22
C LYS A 202 19.14 -7.89 -20.00
N LEU A 203 19.19 -9.23 -20.06
CA LEU A 203 18.98 -10.09 -18.92
C LEU A 203 20.32 -10.72 -18.51
N GLU A 204 20.77 -10.43 -17.30
CA GLU A 204 21.89 -11.09 -16.65
C GLU A 204 21.38 -11.97 -15.51
N ILE A 205 21.85 -13.22 -15.43
CA ILE A 205 21.55 -14.16 -14.35
C ILE A 205 22.85 -14.59 -13.74
N VAL A 206 23.08 -14.20 -12.48
CA VAL A 206 24.27 -14.50 -11.69
C VAL A 206 23.98 -15.71 -10.80
N ALA A 207 24.44 -16.88 -11.24
CA ALA A 207 24.24 -18.16 -10.57
C ALA A 207 25.26 -19.18 -11.10
N ALA A 208 25.35 -20.34 -10.45
CA ALA A 208 26.05 -21.50 -11.03
C ALA A 208 25.52 -21.79 -12.46
N LYS A 209 26.40 -22.14 -13.37
CA LYS A 209 26.13 -22.24 -14.81
C LYS A 209 24.86 -23.03 -15.14
N GLU A 210 24.68 -24.20 -14.51
CA GLU A 210 23.57 -25.11 -14.75
C GLU A 210 22.23 -24.47 -14.36
N VAL A 211 22.19 -23.70 -13.25
CA VAL A 211 21.00 -22.98 -12.78
C VAL A 211 20.72 -21.81 -13.71
N ALA A 212 21.75 -21.02 -14.06
CA ALA A 212 21.61 -19.89 -14.96
C ALA A 212 21.06 -20.31 -16.33
N ASP A 213 21.57 -21.40 -16.91
CA ASP A 213 21.12 -21.91 -18.20
C ASP A 213 19.67 -22.40 -18.15
N ARG A 214 19.25 -23.11 -17.10
CA ARG A 214 17.85 -23.52 -16.88
C ARG A 214 16.92 -22.33 -16.75
N LEU A 215 17.30 -21.33 -15.96
CA LEU A 215 16.50 -20.09 -15.80
C LEU A 215 16.38 -19.30 -17.10
N ARG A 216 17.46 -19.19 -17.90
CA ARG A 216 17.39 -18.53 -19.23
C ARG A 216 16.43 -19.23 -20.17
N LEU A 217 16.37 -20.56 -20.18
CA LEU A 217 15.41 -21.32 -21.00
C LEU A 217 13.94 -21.03 -20.61
N GLN A 218 13.69 -20.73 -19.34
CA GLN A 218 12.33 -20.39 -18.84
C GLN A 218 11.95 -18.93 -19.07
N TRP A 219 12.92 -18.07 -19.41
CA TRP A 219 12.65 -16.66 -19.66
C TRP A 219 11.92 -16.45 -20.98
N LYS A 220 10.74 -15.79 -20.94
CA LYS A 220 9.88 -15.61 -22.12
C LYS A 220 9.75 -14.15 -22.56
N LEU A 221 10.51 -13.23 -21.94
CA LEU A 221 10.51 -11.82 -22.31
C LEU A 221 11.85 -11.49 -22.99
N PRO A 222 11.96 -11.66 -24.34
CA PRO A 222 13.22 -11.45 -25.04
C PRO A 222 13.61 -9.97 -25.10
N GLU A 223 14.88 -9.70 -25.35
CA GLU A 223 15.39 -8.36 -25.62
C GLU A 223 14.61 -7.69 -26.76
N GLY A 224 14.25 -6.41 -26.59
CA GLY A 224 13.42 -5.65 -27.51
C GLY A 224 11.90 -5.86 -27.38
N ALA A 225 11.43 -6.85 -26.62
CA ALA A 225 10.00 -7.00 -26.35
C ALA A 225 9.50 -5.88 -25.43
N VAL A 226 8.22 -5.52 -25.53
CA VAL A 226 7.60 -4.58 -24.56
C VAL A 226 7.80 -5.11 -23.14
N TYR A 227 8.33 -4.28 -22.27
CA TYR A 227 8.62 -4.68 -20.88
C TYR A 227 7.33 -4.85 -20.08
N ASP A 228 7.06 -6.07 -19.62
CA ASP A 228 5.96 -6.35 -18.68
C ASP A 228 6.49 -6.34 -17.25
N TYR A 229 6.23 -5.24 -16.52
CA TYR A 229 6.62 -5.11 -15.11
C TYR A 229 6.09 -6.24 -14.23
N THR A 230 4.94 -6.83 -14.57
CA THR A 230 4.32 -7.91 -13.78
C THR A 230 4.92 -9.29 -14.10
N TYR A 231 5.69 -9.40 -15.18
CA TYR A 231 6.24 -10.67 -15.63
C TYR A 231 7.26 -11.25 -14.63
N LEU A 232 8.09 -10.39 -14.02
CA LEU A 232 9.14 -10.83 -13.10
C LEU A 232 8.58 -11.61 -11.90
N ASP A 233 7.48 -11.17 -11.30
CA ASP A 233 6.86 -11.86 -10.16
C ASP A 233 6.30 -13.22 -10.57
N LYS A 234 5.71 -13.31 -11.75
CA LYS A 234 5.25 -14.57 -12.34
C LYS A 234 6.40 -15.51 -12.61
N TYR A 235 7.50 -14.97 -13.17
CA TYR A 235 8.71 -15.74 -13.45
C TYR A 235 9.36 -16.30 -12.18
N ILE A 236 9.53 -15.48 -11.13
CA ILE A 236 10.06 -15.90 -9.84
C ILE A 236 9.16 -17.00 -9.24
N SER A 237 7.84 -16.81 -9.29
CA SER A 237 6.87 -17.77 -8.75
C SER A 237 6.89 -19.11 -9.49
N ALA A 238 7.10 -19.09 -10.80
CA ALA A 238 7.14 -20.28 -11.64
C ALA A 238 8.45 -21.07 -11.54
N ASN A 239 9.53 -20.45 -11.05
CA ASN A 239 10.86 -21.05 -10.97
C ASN A 239 11.36 -21.22 -9.53
N ARG A 240 10.46 -21.35 -8.54
CA ARG A 240 10.82 -21.44 -7.11
C ARG A 240 11.73 -22.61 -6.78
N ASP A 241 11.68 -23.68 -7.55
CA ASP A 241 12.54 -24.87 -7.43
C ASP A 241 14.00 -24.62 -7.82
N LEU A 242 14.26 -23.59 -8.65
CA LEU A 242 15.59 -23.17 -9.10
C LEU A 242 16.16 -21.98 -8.29
N LEU A 243 15.31 -21.34 -7.50
CA LEU A 243 15.66 -20.14 -6.76
C LEU A 243 15.83 -20.44 -5.26
N PRO A 244 16.73 -19.73 -4.56
CA PRO A 244 16.88 -19.87 -3.11
C PRO A 244 15.56 -19.64 -2.37
N SER A 245 15.39 -20.29 -1.21
CA SER A 245 14.25 -20.04 -0.34
C SER A 245 14.17 -18.54 0.01
N GLY A 246 12.98 -17.96 -0.15
CA GLY A 246 12.75 -16.53 0.11
C GLY A 246 13.30 -15.60 -0.97
N PHE A 247 13.65 -16.09 -2.17
CA PHE A 247 14.01 -15.21 -3.28
C PHE A 247 12.81 -14.38 -3.71
N THR A 248 12.99 -13.06 -3.72
CA THR A 248 11.97 -12.08 -4.08
C THR A 248 12.49 -11.06 -5.08
N ARG A 249 11.63 -10.22 -5.60
CA ARG A 249 11.98 -9.13 -6.52
C ARG A 249 13.09 -8.22 -5.99
N ASP A 250 13.21 -8.04 -4.68
CA ASP A 250 14.21 -7.17 -4.06
C ASP A 250 15.66 -7.64 -4.32
N ARG A 251 15.83 -8.90 -4.73
CA ARG A 251 17.13 -9.47 -5.17
C ARG A 251 17.40 -9.30 -6.66
N VAL A 252 16.50 -8.63 -7.37
CA VAL A 252 16.66 -8.32 -8.78
C VAL A 252 17.02 -6.85 -8.92
N GLN A 253 18.17 -6.59 -9.48
CA GLN A 253 18.59 -5.25 -9.83
C GLN A 253 18.00 -4.91 -11.19
N ALA A 254 17.31 -3.77 -11.28
CA ALA A 254 16.79 -3.24 -12.53
C ALA A 254 17.47 -1.90 -12.82
N GLY A 255 17.95 -1.74 -14.04
CA GLY A 255 18.47 -0.48 -14.55
C GLY A 255 17.59 0.02 -15.69
N ALA A 256 17.12 1.27 -15.62
CA ALA A 256 16.40 1.91 -16.71
C ALA A 256 17.36 2.78 -17.52
N ASP A 257 17.39 2.56 -18.83
CA ASP A 257 18.01 3.47 -19.80
C ASP A 257 16.90 4.32 -20.42
N CYS A 258 16.65 5.47 -19.81
CA CYS A 258 15.56 6.35 -20.20
C CYS A 258 15.67 6.93 -21.61
N PRO A 259 16.85 7.38 -22.09
CA PRO A 259 17.01 7.86 -23.46
C PRO A 259 16.59 6.85 -24.52
N HIS A 260 16.78 5.55 -24.24
CA HIS A 260 16.44 4.48 -25.16
C HIS A 260 15.18 3.71 -24.78
N ALA A 261 14.54 4.08 -23.67
CA ALA A 261 13.38 3.39 -23.09
C ALA A 261 13.60 1.87 -22.94
N LEU A 262 14.75 1.47 -22.37
CA LEU A 262 15.11 0.08 -22.12
C LEU A 262 15.19 -0.21 -20.62
N VAL A 263 14.93 -1.47 -20.25
CA VAL A 263 15.09 -1.97 -18.88
C VAL A 263 16.03 -3.18 -18.90
N ASP A 264 17.18 -3.02 -18.27
CA ASP A 264 18.10 -4.11 -18.03
C ASP A 264 17.79 -4.77 -16.67
N LEU A 265 17.84 -6.09 -16.61
CA LEU A 265 17.62 -6.85 -15.40
C LEU A 265 18.82 -7.73 -15.05
N LYS A 266 19.18 -7.73 -13.76
CA LYS A 266 20.20 -8.59 -13.20
C LYS A 266 19.65 -9.37 -12.01
N LEU A 267 19.49 -10.68 -12.16
CA LEU A 267 19.04 -11.60 -11.12
C LEU A 267 20.26 -12.15 -10.38
N ILE A 268 20.42 -11.81 -9.10
CA ILE A 268 21.52 -12.25 -8.27
C ILE A 268 21.04 -13.39 -7.38
N ILE A 269 21.36 -14.62 -7.80
CA ILE A 269 20.99 -15.84 -7.10
C ILE A 269 22.14 -16.28 -6.19
N ASP A 270 23.37 -16.20 -6.70
CA ASP A 270 24.60 -16.45 -5.93
C ASP A 270 25.48 -15.19 -5.92
N ALA A 271 25.53 -14.51 -4.78
CA ALA A 271 26.31 -13.28 -4.64
C ALA A 271 27.83 -13.50 -4.77
N ALA A 272 28.34 -14.72 -4.54
CA ALA A 272 29.77 -15.04 -4.70
C ALA A 272 30.19 -15.07 -6.19
N GLU A 273 29.23 -15.31 -7.09
CA GLU A 273 29.42 -15.30 -8.54
C GLU A 273 29.26 -13.91 -9.16
N ASP A 274 28.85 -12.91 -8.36
CA ASP A 274 28.59 -11.55 -8.87
C ASP A 274 29.90 -10.77 -9.07
N LYS A 275 30.40 -10.78 -10.31
CA LYS A 275 31.61 -10.05 -10.75
C LYS A 275 31.32 -8.90 -11.67
N SER A 276 30.07 -8.70 -12.07
CA SER A 276 29.70 -7.70 -13.06
C SER A 276 29.21 -6.40 -12.41
N PRO A 277 29.38 -5.26 -13.10
CA PRO A 277 28.90 -3.97 -12.60
C PRO A 277 27.37 -3.96 -12.49
N GLN A 278 26.88 -3.15 -11.56
CA GLN A 278 25.44 -2.91 -11.41
C GLN A 278 24.82 -2.34 -12.69
N PRO A 279 23.58 -2.71 -13.05
CA PRO A 279 22.84 -2.04 -14.12
C PRO A 279 22.82 -0.54 -13.86
N LYS A 280 23.17 0.24 -14.86
CA LYS A 280 23.19 1.69 -14.73
C LYS A 280 21.74 2.22 -14.79
N ASN A 281 21.30 2.91 -13.74
CA ASN A 281 20.17 3.80 -13.84
C ASN A 281 20.64 5.09 -14.54
N VAL A 282 20.32 5.21 -15.80
CA VAL A 282 20.47 6.47 -16.51
C VAL A 282 19.23 7.30 -16.17
N ALA A 283 19.40 8.34 -15.36
CA ALA A 283 18.30 9.14 -14.89
C ALA A 283 17.48 9.68 -16.07
N CYS A 284 16.16 9.52 -15.96
CA CYS A 284 15.22 10.24 -16.80
C CYS A 284 15.24 11.70 -16.32
N GLU A 285 15.84 12.61 -17.05
CA GLU A 285 15.58 14.02 -16.82
C GLU A 285 14.08 14.23 -17.02
N LYS A 286 13.38 14.54 -15.93
CA LYS A 286 12.03 15.08 -16.02
C LYS A 286 12.19 16.39 -16.77
N THR A 287 11.82 16.44 -18.04
CA THR A 287 11.61 17.68 -18.75
C THR A 287 10.64 18.50 -17.92
N LYS A 288 11.17 19.54 -17.26
CA LYS A 288 10.35 20.60 -16.72
C LYS A 288 9.75 21.30 -17.93
N GLU A 289 8.57 20.88 -18.34
CA GLU A 289 7.70 21.75 -19.10
C GLU A 289 7.20 22.79 -18.11
N ASP A 290 7.76 24.01 -18.21
CA ASP A 290 7.22 25.19 -17.56
C ASP A 290 5.77 25.38 -18.02
N PRO A 291 4.82 25.54 -17.11
CA PRO A 291 3.45 25.90 -17.50
C PRO A 291 3.50 27.33 -18.08
N LYS A 292 3.15 27.45 -19.35
CA LYS A 292 2.81 28.73 -19.96
C LYS A 292 1.41 29.15 -19.56
#